data_dfefad066625de7d6cc0e1107de3a7f1
#
_entry.id   dfefad066625de7d6cc0e1107de3a7f1
#
_cell.length_a   1.000
_cell.length_b   1.000
_cell.length_c   1.000
_cell.angle_alpha   90.00
_cell.angle_beta   90.00
_cell.angle_gamma   90.00
#
_symmetry.space_group_name_H-M   'P 1'
#
loop_
_entity.id
_entity.type
_entity.pdbx_description
1 polymer ?
#
loop_
_entity_poly.entity_id
_entity_poly.type
_entity_poly.pdbx_seq_one_letter_code
_entity_poly.pdbx_strand_id
1 'polypeptide(L)'
;MVLSIEELKALASNLMKEGLNTQQIADELSLSQDTITWLLSGTGDSERPSDVRIGWRTLGVRPQRIAAVGSIMADVADEELGFENIDTVVGISINGIAFAYEVARILESDMTVFRTTDKGEGSGSLSNKYSQVAGKRVVIIDDVLSSGKTMSKTCLLYTSPSP
;
A
#
# COMPACT_ATOMS: atom_id res chain seq x y z
N MET A 1 5.37 15.35 -16.84
CA MET A 1 6.57 14.95 -17.63
C MET A 1 6.77 13.46 -17.36
N VAL A 2 6.85 12.63 -18.39
CA VAL A 2 7.10 11.19 -18.23
C VAL A 2 8.62 11.00 -18.27
N LEU A 3 9.19 10.49 -17.17
CA LEU A 3 10.63 10.19 -17.09
C LEU A 3 10.97 8.97 -17.95
N SER A 4 12.12 9.01 -18.63
CA SER A 4 12.66 7.84 -19.33
C SER A 4 13.15 6.77 -18.35
N ILE A 5 13.38 5.56 -18.84
CA ILE A 5 13.94 4.46 -18.01
C ILE A 5 15.31 4.84 -17.48
N GLU A 6 16.14 5.50 -18.29
CA GLU A 6 17.47 5.96 -17.91
C GLU A 6 17.41 7.00 -16.78
N GLU A 7 16.47 7.95 -16.87
CA GLU A 7 16.25 8.95 -15.82
C GLU A 7 15.77 8.30 -14.51
N LEU A 8 14.84 7.34 -14.59
CA LEU A 8 14.36 6.59 -13.42
C LEU A 8 15.47 5.76 -12.77
N LYS A 9 16.33 5.13 -13.58
CA LYS A 9 17.49 4.37 -13.11
C LYS A 9 18.50 5.27 -12.42
N ALA A 10 18.77 6.45 -12.98
CA ALA A 10 19.67 7.43 -12.39
C ALA A 10 19.12 7.94 -11.05
N LEU A 11 17.83 8.25 -10.97
CA LEU A 11 17.17 8.69 -9.74
C LEU A 11 17.22 7.59 -8.67
N ALA A 12 16.82 6.35 -9.01
CA ALA A 12 16.85 5.23 -8.06
C ALA A 12 18.28 4.98 -7.53
N SER A 13 19.28 5.07 -8.40
CA SER A 13 20.69 4.91 -8.02
C SER A 13 21.18 6.03 -7.09
N ASN A 14 20.74 7.26 -7.30
CA ASN A 14 21.08 8.39 -6.42
C ASN A 14 20.44 8.25 -5.05
N LEU A 15 19.16 7.92 -4.98
CA LEU A 15 18.44 7.69 -3.71
C LEU A 15 19.07 6.54 -2.90
N MET A 16 19.52 5.49 -3.59
CA MET A 16 20.26 4.40 -2.94
C MET A 16 21.59 4.88 -2.36
N LYS A 17 22.34 5.74 -3.05
CA LYS A 17 23.59 6.35 -2.53
C LYS A 17 23.34 7.29 -1.34
N GLU A 18 22.18 7.90 -1.27
CA GLU A 18 21.72 8.71 -0.13
C GLU A 18 21.31 7.86 1.08
N GLY A 19 21.32 6.53 0.95
CA GLY A 19 21.08 5.58 2.03
C GLY A 19 19.63 5.08 2.13
N LEU A 20 18.77 5.39 1.15
CA LEU A 20 17.42 4.83 1.11
C LEU A 20 17.46 3.35 0.71
N ASN A 21 16.61 2.54 1.36
CA ASN A 21 16.40 1.15 0.94
C ASN A 21 15.43 1.07 -0.26
N THR A 22 15.32 -0.11 -0.87
CA THR A 22 14.47 -0.36 -2.05
C THR A 22 13.00 -0.01 -1.82
N GLN A 23 12.47 -0.24 -0.62
CA GLN A 23 11.10 0.14 -0.27
C GLN A 23 10.91 1.66 -0.26
N GLN A 24 11.82 2.37 0.40
CA GLN A 24 11.78 3.83 0.47
C GLN A 24 11.91 4.47 -0.92
N ILE A 25 12.78 3.91 -1.77
CA ILE A 25 12.95 4.35 -3.16
C ILE A 25 11.67 4.09 -3.96
N ALA A 26 11.02 2.94 -3.76
CA ALA A 26 9.76 2.60 -4.39
C ALA A 26 8.66 3.60 -4.01
N ASP A 27 8.54 3.91 -2.73
CA ASP A 27 7.61 4.91 -2.20
C ASP A 27 7.88 6.32 -2.78
N GLU A 28 9.15 6.75 -2.80
CA GLU A 28 9.54 8.07 -3.30
C GLU A 28 9.29 8.22 -4.80
N LEU A 29 9.57 7.18 -5.59
CA LEU A 29 9.38 7.20 -7.04
C LEU A 29 7.97 6.77 -7.48
N SER A 30 7.11 6.36 -6.54
CA SER A 30 5.77 5.79 -6.79
C SER A 30 5.84 4.62 -7.80
N LEU A 31 6.74 3.68 -7.52
CA LEU A 31 6.98 2.47 -8.30
C LEU A 31 6.92 1.24 -7.38
N SER A 32 6.78 0.04 -7.97
CA SER A 32 6.87 -1.19 -7.18
C SER A 32 8.32 -1.50 -6.78
N GLN A 33 8.51 -2.26 -5.69
CA GLN A 33 9.84 -2.75 -5.30
C GLN A 33 10.48 -3.61 -6.41
N ASP A 34 9.67 -4.39 -7.12
CA ASP A 34 10.14 -5.23 -8.22
C ASP A 34 10.70 -4.36 -9.35
N THR A 35 10.04 -3.22 -9.66
CA THR A 35 10.55 -2.25 -10.65
C THR A 35 11.83 -1.57 -10.17
N ILE A 36 11.93 -1.19 -8.89
CA ILE A 36 13.18 -0.61 -8.37
C ILE A 36 14.31 -1.63 -8.42
N THR A 37 14.05 -2.88 -8.02
CA THR A 37 15.04 -3.95 -8.10
C THR A 37 15.49 -4.18 -9.55
N TRP A 38 14.56 -4.19 -10.50
CA TRP A 38 14.85 -4.30 -11.92
C TRP A 38 15.70 -3.12 -12.45
N LEU A 39 15.33 -1.89 -12.07
CA LEU A 39 16.09 -0.68 -12.45
C LEU A 39 17.53 -0.72 -11.92
N LEU A 40 17.75 -1.22 -10.70
CA LEU A 40 19.05 -1.24 -10.04
C LEU A 40 19.91 -2.44 -10.45
N SER A 41 19.30 -3.58 -10.85
CA SER A 41 20.04 -4.80 -11.21
C SER A 41 20.83 -4.68 -12.52
N GLY A 42 20.47 -3.73 -13.38
CA GLY A 42 21.16 -3.50 -14.64
C GLY A 42 21.00 -4.62 -15.68
N THR A 43 20.20 -5.64 -15.40
CA THR A 43 19.96 -6.77 -16.30
C THR A 43 18.98 -6.37 -17.40
N GLY A 44 19.50 -5.91 -18.52
CA GLY A 44 18.70 -5.53 -19.68
C GLY A 44 17.92 -6.65 -20.37
N ASP A 45 18.04 -7.89 -19.90
CA ASP A 45 17.42 -9.09 -20.48
C ASP A 45 16.23 -9.65 -19.68
N SER A 46 15.91 -9.09 -18.52
CA SER A 46 14.69 -9.49 -17.80
C SER A 46 13.49 -8.68 -18.28
N GLU A 47 12.35 -9.35 -18.43
CA GLU A 47 11.08 -8.72 -18.81
C GLU A 47 10.78 -7.56 -17.85
N ARG A 48 10.52 -6.37 -18.41
CA ARG A 48 10.23 -5.17 -17.64
C ARG A 48 8.99 -5.42 -16.78
N PRO A 49 9.04 -5.22 -15.44
CA PRO A 49 7.86 -5.35 -14.60
C PRO A 49 6.74 -4.43 -15.09
N SER A 50 5.51 -4.95 -15.12
CA SER A 50 4.33 -4.13 -15.35
C SER A 50 4.06 -3.30 -14.10
N ASP A 51 4.07 -1.97 -14.24
CA ASP A 51 3.87 -1.08 -13.11
C ASP A 51 2.82 -0.02 -13.42
N VAL A 52 2.00 0.28 -12.42
CA VAL A 52 1.03 1.37 -12.48
C VAL A 52 1.64 2.58 -11.78
N ARG A 53 1.82 3.66 -12.52
CA ARG A 53 2.34 4.91 -11.96
C ARG A 53 1.21 5.81 -11.50
N ILE A 54 1.12 6.03 -10.20
CA ILE A 54 0.18 6.98 -9.61
C ILE A 54 0.87 8.33 -9.46
N GLY A 55 0.20 9.38 -9.96
CA GLY A 55 0.64 10.76 -9.75
C GLY A 55 0.32 11.24 -8.34
N TRP A 56 1.01 10.74 -7.34
CA TRP A 56 0.73 11.02 -5.92
C TRP A 56 0.69 12.51 -5.59
N ARG A 57 1.54 13.34 -6.19
CA ARG A 57 1.47 14.80 -6.03
C ARG A 57 0.13 15.37 -6.46
N THR A 58 -0.48 14.79 -7.50
CA THR A 58 -1.80 15.24 -7.97
C THR A 58 -2.91 14.82 -7.02
N LEU A 59 -2.80 13.64 -6.42
CA LEU A 59 -3.83 13.04 -5.58
C LEU A 59 -3.64 13.41 -4.10
N GLY A 60 -2.49 13.07 -3.52
CA GLY A 60 -2.23 13.11 -2.08
C GLY A 60 -2.06 14.50 -1.49
N VAL A 61 -1.66 15.50 -2.30
CA VAL A 61 -1.49 16.90 -1.84
C VAL A 61 -2.83 17.56 -1.47
N ARG A 62 -3.94 17.05 -1.97
CA ARG A 62 -5.28 17.62 -1.74
C ARG A 62 -6.15 16.66 -0.92
N PRO A 63 -6.41 16.95 0.37
CA PRO A 63 -7.26 16.09 1.20
C PRO A 63 -8.64 15.82 0.58
N GLN A 64 -9.21 16.78 -0.13
CA GLN A 64 -10.50 16.63 -0.81
C GLN A 64 -10.46 15.54 -1.91
N ARG A 65 -9.31 15.31 -2.54
CA ARG A 65 -9.15 14.25 -3.54
C ARG A 65 -9.02 12.88 -2.89
N ILE A 66 -8.32 12.80 -1.76
CA ILE A 66 -8.28 11.60 -0.92
C ILE A 66 -9.70 11.25 -0.46
N ALA A 67 -10.45 12.25 0.04
CA ALA A 67 -11.82 12.06 0.47
C ALA A 67 -12.73 11.57 -0.66
N ALA A 68 -12.59 12.13 -1.87
CA ALA A 68 -13.39 11.70 -3.03
C ALA A 68 -13.11 10.24 -3.42
N VAL A 69 -11.84 9.83 -3.46
CA VAL A 69 -11.47 8.43 -3.74
C VAL A 69 -11.90 7.52 -2.59
N GLY A 70 -11.69 7.93 -1.34
CA GLY A 70 -12.15 7.20 -0.16
C GLY A 70 -13.66 7.00 -0.13
N SER A 71 -14.44 7.99 -0.60
CA SER A 71 -15.89 7.86 -0.74
C SER A 71 -16.28 6.78 -1.74
N ILE A 72 -15.60 6.71 -2.88
CA ILE A 72 -15.84 5.66 -3.89
C ILE A 72 -15.48 4.29 -3.32
N MET A 73 -14.33 4.19 -2.62
CA MET A 73 -13.91 2.93 -1.99
C MET A 73 -14.89 2.46 -0.90
N ALA A 74 -15.43 3.40 -0.12
CA ALA A 74 -16.42 3.09 0.92
C ALA A 74 -17.75 2.62 0.31
N ASP A 75 -18.21 3.27 -0.74
CA ASP A 75 -19.42 2.92 -1.48
C ASP A 75 -19.31 1.50 -2.06
N VAL A 76 -18.21 1.18 -2.71
CA VAL A 76 -17.94 -0.19 -3.21
C VAL A 76 -17.89 -1.22 -2.08
N ALA A 77 -17.25 -0.88 -0.96
CA ALA A 77 -17.17 -1.80 0.18
C ALA A 77 -18.53 -2.05 0.81
N ASP A 78 -19.37 -1.03 0.88
CA ASP A 78 -20.75 -1.15 1.37
C ASP A 78 -21.61 -1.97 0.38
N GLU A 79 -21.53 -1.71 -0.91
CA GLU A 79 -22.26 -2.46 -1.94
C GLU A 79 -21.92 -3.96 -1.92
N GLU A 80 -20.65 -4.32 -1.77
CA GLU A 80 -20.18 -5.71 -1.80
C GLU A 80 -20.39 -6.48 -0.49
N LEU A 81 -20.29 -5.82 0.65
CA LEU A 81 -20.22 -6.46 1.96
C LEU A 81 -21.36 -6.04 2.91
N GLY A 82 -21.93 -4.86 2.72
CA GLY A 82 -22.80 -4.19 3.69
C GLY A 82 -21.98 -3.55 4.83
N PHE A 83 -22.22 -2.27 5.12
CA PHE A 83 -21.47 -1.52 6.13
C PHE A 83 -21.52 -2.15 7.52
N GLU A 84 -22.65 -2.74 7.89
CA GLU A 84 -22.87 -3.46 9.17
C GLU A 84 -21.99 -4.73 9.30
N ASN A 85 -21.38 -5.18 8.20
CA ASN A 85 -20.50 -6.32 8.15
C ASN A 85 -19.01 -5.95 8.16
N ILE A 86 -18.68 -4.67 8.36
CA ILE A 86 -17.30 -4.18 8.38
C ILE A 86 -16.98 -3.63 9.76
N ASP A 87 -16.22 -4.39 10.54
CA ASP A 87 -15.85 -4.01 11.90
C ASP A 87 -14.57 -3.15 11.94
N THR A 88 -13.66 -3.38 11.00
CA THR A 88 -12.36 -2.68 10.98
C THR A 88 -11.83 -2.51 9.56
N VAL A 89 -11.36 -1.33 9.24
CA VAL A 89 -10.64 -1.04 8.00
C VAL A 89 -9.14 -1.07 8.27
N VAL A 90 -8.38 -1.78 7.44
CA VAL A 90 -6.92 -1.89 7.51
C VAL A 90 -6.30 -1.09 6.39
N GLY A 91 -5.49 -0.08 6.73
CA GLY A 91 -4.69 0.64 5.76
C GLY A 91 -3.29 0.06 5.65
N ILE A 92 -2.87 -0.28 4.42
CA ILE A 92 -1.48 -0.70 4.18
C ILE A 92 -0.58 0.53 4.15
N SER A 93 0.47 0.50 4.95
CA SER A 93 1.42 1.61 5.07
C SER A 93 2.32 1.67 3.81
N ILE A 94 2.54 2.86 3.29
CA ILE A 94 2.22 4.20 3.80
C ILE A 94 0.97 4.76 3.11
N ASN A 95 0.83 4.53 1.83
CA ASN A 95 -0.12 5.26 0.97
C ASN A 95 -1.57 4.87 1.23
N GLY A 96 -1.84 3.59 1.51
CA GLY A 96 -3.18 3.11 1.84
C GLY A 96 -3.78 3.70 3.12
N ILE A 97 -2.95 4.26 4.02
CA ILE A 97 -3.42 4.81 5.31
C ILE A 97 -4.42 5.95 5.12
N ALA A 98 -4.12 6.87 4.21
CA ALA A 98 -4.98 8.05 4.01
C ALA A 98 -6.37 7.66 3.48
N PHE A 99 -6.43 6.71 2.56
CA PHE A 99 -7.68 6.18 2.03
C PHE A 99 -8.43 5.34 3.07
N ALA A 100 -7.72 4.47 3.79
CA ALA A 100 -8.32 3.65 4.84
C ALA A 100 -8.96 4.49 5.95
N TYR A 101 -8.32 5.61 6.33
CA TYR A 101 -8.85 6.55 7.30
C TYR A 101 -10.20 7.14 6.82
N GLU A 102 -10.26 7.55 5.56
CA GLU A 102 -11.47 8.14 4.99
C GLU A 102 -12.58 7.09 4.82
N VAL A 103 -12.24 5.87 4.38
CA VAL A 103 -13.17 4.74 4.29
C VAL A 103 -13.73 4.39 5.66
N ALA A 104 -12.89 4.24 6.68
CA ALA A 104 -13.31 3.94 8.05
C ALA A 104 -14.22 5.03 8.62
N ARG A 105 -13.92 6.31 8.34
CA ARG A 105 -14.76 7.44 8.75
C ARG A 105 -16.16 7.37 8.14
N ILE A 106 -16.28 6.99 6.87
CA ILE A 106 -17.57 6.92 6.16
C ILE A 106 -18.38 5.70 6.61
N LEU A 107 -17.69 4.55 6.78
CA LEU A 107 -18.33 3.31 7.23
C LEU A 107 -18.55 3.25 8.76
N GLU A 108 -18.20 4.32 9.50
CA GLU A 108 -18.27 4.38 10.97
C GLU A 108 -17.61 3.17 11.67
N SER A 109 -16.55 2.63 11.05
CA SER A 109 -15.82 1.45 11.51
C SER A 109 -14.50 1.80 12.21
N ASP A 110 -13.97 0.85 12.97
CA ASP A 110 -12.62 0.98 13.53
C ASP A 110 -11.55 1.01 12.41
N MET A 111 -10.36 1.51 12.73
CA MET A 111 -9.23 1.54 11.80
C MET A 111 -7.98 0.96 12.42
N THR A 112 -7.18 0.28 11.61
CA THR A 112 -5.83 -0.13 11.97
C THR A 112 -4.86 0.01 10.81
N VAL A 113 -3.55 -0.08 11.10
CA VAL A 113 -2.48 0.08 10.10
C VAL A 113 -1.63 -1.18 10.05
N PHE A 114 -1.51 -1.73 8.87
CA PHE A 114 -0.55 -2.79 8.58
C PHE A 114 0.76 -2.18 8.05
N ARG A 115 1.88 -2.63 8.60
CA ARG A 115 3.23 -2.25 8.15
C ARG A 115 3.97 -3.47 7.65
N THR A 116 4.47 -3.39 6.43
CA THR A 116 5.46 -4.35 5.94
C THR A 116 6.78 -4.14 6.69
N THR A 117 7.44 -5.22 7.08
CA THR A 117 8.77 -5.15 7.70
C THR A 117 9.78 -5.90 6.84
N ASP A 118 11.00 -5.39 6.73
CA ASP A 118 12.08 -5.98 5.92
C ASP A 118 12.67 -7.28 6.51
N LYS A 119 12.09 -7.81 7.58
CA LYS A 119 12.59 -9.02 8.27
C LYS A 119 12.11 -10.32 7.61
N GLY A 120 12.47 -10.54 6.33
CA GLY A 120 12.23 -11.80 5.64
C GLY A 120 10.84 -11.94 4.99
N GLU A 121 10.67 -12.98 4.17
CA GLU A 121 9.39 -13.30 3.53
C GLU A 121 8.31 -13.57 4.58
N GLY A 122 7.24 -12.80 4.53
CA GLY A 122 6.07 -12.98 5.40
C GLY A 122 6.01 -12.09 6.64
N SER A 123 6.99 -11.21 6.89
CA SER A 123 6.96 -10.36 8.07
C SER A 123 6.26 -9.01 7.80
N GLY A 124 5.18 -8.80 8.49
CA GLY A 124 4.47 -7.55 8.64
C GLY A 124 3.92 -7.47 10.05
N SER A 125 3.58 -6.29 10.52
CA SER A 125 2.99 -6.11 11.84
C SER A 125 1.83 -5.14 11.79
N LEU A 126 0.80 -5.47 12.56
CA LEU A 126 -0.25 -4.50 12.90
C LEU A 126 0.28 -3.52 13.94
N SER A 127 -0.14 -2.30 13.82
CA SER A 127 0.18 -1.30 14.83
C SER A 127 -0.69 -1.53 16.07
N ASN A 128 -0.06 -1.81 17.20
CA ASN A 128 -0.74 -1.95 18.49
C ASN A 128 -1.34 -0.65 19.06
N LYS A 129 -1.19 0.45 18.32
CA LYS A 129 -1.76 1.76 18.69
C LYS A 129 -3.17 1.98 18.14
N TYR A 130 -3.63 1.08 17.28
CA TYR A 130 -4.92 1.14 16.61
C TYR A 130 -5.78 -0.08 16.97
N SER A 131 -6.92 -0.22 16.34
CA SER A 131 -7.84 -1.33 16.58
C SER A 131 -7.17 -2.70 16.36
N GLN A 132 -7.57 -3.67 17.16
CA GLN A 132 -7.23 -5.07 16.94
C GLN A 132 -8.18 -5.67 15.91
N VAL A 133 -7.73 -6.74 15.24
CA VAL A 133 -8.47 -7.38 14.14
C VAL A 133 -8.91 -8.82 14.44
N ALA A 134 -8.44 -9.39 15.55
CA ALA A 134 -8.79 -10.75 15.92
C ALA A 134 -10.30 -10.89 16.13
N GLY A 135 -10.93 -11.82 15.40
CA GLY A 135 -12.36 -12.06 15.45
C GLY A 135 -13.23 -11.00 14.79
N LYS A 136 -12.64 -10.03 14.10
CA LYS A 136 -13.36 -8.95 13.40
C LYS A 136 -13.45 -9.21 11.90
N ARG A 137 -14.48 -8.67 11.26
CA ARG A 137 -14.62 -8.63 9.80
C ARG A 137 -13.87 -7.41 9.29
N VAL A 138 -12.94 -7.65 8.38
CA VAL A 138 -11.92 -6.68 8.02
C VAL A 138 -11.94 -6.38 6.52
N VAL A 139 -11.88 -5.10 6.18
CA VAL A 139 -11.61 -4.62 4.82
C VAL A 139 -10.19 -4.07 4.76
N ILE A 140 -9.44 -4.46 3.73
CA ILE A 140 -8.06 -4.01 3.53
C ILE A 140 -8.03 -3.00 2.40
N ILE A 141 -7.44 -1.84 2.66
CA ILE A 141 -7.32 -0.72 1.73
C ILE A 141 -5.85 -0.47 1.39
N ASP A 142 -5.56 -0.40 0.11
CA ASP A 142 -4.27 0.01 -0.42
C ASP A 142 -4.47 0.93 -1.63
N ASP A 143 -3.42 1.63 -2.06
CA ASP A 143 -3.44 2.52 -3.23
C ASP A 143 -3.21 1.76 -4.55
N VAL A 144 -2.42 0.69 -4.52
CA VAL A 144 -2.08 -0.13 -5.69
C VAL A 144 -2.01 -1.60 -5.34
N LEU A 145 -2.74 -2.40 -6.09
CA LEU A 145 -2.58 -3.85 -6.08
C LEU A 145 -1.78 -4.26 -7.33
N SER A 146 -0.50 -4.59 -7.17
CA SER A 146 0.35 -5.09 -8.26
C SER A 146 0.49 -6.61 -8.22
N SER A 147 1.46 -7.15 -7.49
CA SER A 147 1.69 -8.59 -7.36
C SER A 147 0.75 -9.29 -6.36
N GLY A 148 0.01 -8.55 -5.57
CA GLY A 148 -0.83 -9.09 -4.49
C GLY A 148 -0.06 -9.64 -3.28
N LYS A 149 1.27 -9.63 -3.29
CA LYS A 149 2.09 -10.19 -2.21
C LYS A 149 1.82 -9.53 -0.85
N THR A 150 1.74 -8.20 -0.83
CA THR A 150 1.45 -7.43 0.39
C THR A 150 0.04 -7.75 0.90
N MET A 151 -0.93 -7.80 0.01
CA MET A 151 -2.31 -8.15 0.34
C MET A 151 -2.40 -9.57 0.92
N SER A 152 -1.76 -10.56 0.27
CA SER A 152 -1.71 -11.94 0.76
C SER A 152 -1.04 -12.05 2.14
N LYS A 153 0.07 -11.34 2.37
CA LYS A 153 0.72 -11.28 3.68
C LYS A 153 -0.19 -10.69 4.76
N THR A 154 -0.92 -9.64 4.42
CA THR A 154 -1.88 -9.02 5.31
C THR A 154 -2.99 -10.02 5.67
N CYS A 155 -3.58 -10.71 4.69
CA CYS A 155 -4.61 -11.73 4.91
C CYS A 155 -4.13 -12.87 5.82
N LEU A 156 -2.90 -13.37 5.63
CA LEU A 156 -2.33 -14.46 6.43
C LEU A 156 -2.21 -14.10 7.92
N LEU A 157 -1.94 -12.85 8.25
CA LEU A 157 -1.89 -12.41 9.65
C LEU A 157 -3.25 -12.44 10.35
N TYR A 158 -4.34 -12.33 9.58
CA TYR A 158 -5.71 -12.37 10.14
C TYR A 158 -6.26 -13.78 10.28
N THR A 159 -5.76 -14.71 9.46
CA THR A 159 -6.22 -16.11 9.44
C THR A 159 -5.36 -17.06 10.29
N SER A 160 -4.19 -16.60 10.75
CA SER A 160 -3.36 -17.39 11.66
C SER A 160 -3.97 -17.38 13.06
N PRO A 161 -4.16 -18.55 13.69
CA PRO A 161 -4.55 -18.57 15.09
C PRO A 161 -3.50 -17.85 15.92
N SER A 162 -3.94 -16.92 16.76
CA SER A 162 -3.05 -16.24 17.72
C SER A 162 -2.34 -17.28 18.58
N PRO A 163 -1.03 -17.16 18.81
CA PRO A 163 -0.29 -18.07 19.69
C PRO A 163 -0.77 -18.01 21.11
#